data_00d49b9ec6c582dd711181d729f200db
#
_entry.id   00d49b9ec6c582dd711181d729f200db
#
_cell.length_a   1.000
_cell.length_b   1.000
_cell.length_c   1.000
_cell.angle_alpha   90.00
_cell.angle_beta   90.00
_cell.angle_gamma   90.00
#
_symmetry.space_group_name_H-M   'P 1'
#
loop_
_entity.id
_entity.type
_entity.pdbx_description
1 polymer ?
#
loop_
_entity_poly.entity_id
_entity_poly.type
_entity_poly.pdbx_seq_one_letter_code
_entity_poly.pdbx_strand_id
1 'polypeptide(L)'
;FENFPIKQKSMFTPYLISMVSCAYIWSWMYDSDSGVFNALLNALKLSPLRWLNDSDMAIFCVAAVAVWKSLGYYLIIVLASIKTVPRDILEAAELDRTPPLRKFIKITLPMISPQLFFLLITITISSFKVFDVVRVMTNGGPGNSTDVLVTYIYRYAFQMNAKVGYASAAGTVLLIIMMILTYLYFKVLNKRIYYQ
;
A
#
# COMPACT_ATOMS: atom_id res chain seq x y z
N PHE A 1 11.11 8.01 19.52
CA PHE A 1 11.68 6.88 18.73
C PHE A 1 12.42 5.87 19.62
N GLU A 2 13.00 6.31 20.75
CA GLU A 2 13.78 5.43 21.63
C GLU A 2 12.96 4.32 22.31
N ASN A 3 11.70 4.54 22.60
CA ASN A 3 10.83 3.63 23.35
C ASN A 3 10.03 2.62 22.48
N PHE A 4 10.27 2.58 21.17
CA PHE A 4 9.62 1.58 20.32
C PHE A 4 10.40 0.25 20.34
N PRO A 5 9.72 -0.90 20.52
CA PRO A 5 10.38 -2.20 20.50
C PRO A 5 11.05 -2.42 19.13
N ILE A 6 12.20 -3.11 19.13
CA ILE A 6 13.07 -3.35 17.97
C ILE A 6 12.27 -3.86 16.74
N LYS A 7 11.27 -4.72 16.98
CA LYS A 7 10.38 -5.26 15.92
C LYS A 7 9.60 -4.16 15.18
N GLN A 8 9.15 -3.11 15.87
CA GLN A 8 8.41 -2.02 15.23
C GLN A 8 9.36 -1.09 14.45
N LYS A 9 10.59 -0.88 14.94
CA LYS A 9 11.62 -0.12 14.23
C LYS A 9 11.98 -0.79 12.91
N SER A 10 12.22 -2.10 12.91
CA SER A 10 12.59 -2.84 11.70
C SER A 10 11.48 -2.85 10.65
N MET A 11 10.21 -2.90 11.07
CA MET A 11 9.07 -2.84 10.14
C MET A 11 8.85 -1.45 9.54
N PHE A 12 9.29 -0.39 10.23
CA PHE A 12 9.16 0.99 9.75
C PHE A 12 10.33 1.43 8.87
N THR A 13 11.50 0.80 9.02
CA THR A 13 12.73 1.15 8.27
C THR A 13 12.51 1.20 6.75
N PRO A 14 11.79 0.27 6.09
CA PRO A 14 11.55 0.33 4.65
C PRO A 14 10.84 1.61 4.20
N TYR A 15 9.96 2.15 5.02
CA TYR A 15 9.25 3.39 4.72
C TYR A 15 10.16 4.61 4.60
N LEU A 16 11.26 4.66 5.37
CA LEU A 16 12.21 5.77 5.37
C LEU A 16 13.10 5.83 4.13
N ILE A 17 13.30 4.70 3.44
CA ILE A 17 14.11 4.63 2.22
C ILE A 17 13.37 5.32 1.06
N SER A 18 14.09 5.98 0.16
CA SER A 18 13.50 6.51 -1.07
C SER A 18 12.78 5.41 -1.87
N MET A 19 11.60 5.70 -2.43
CA MET A 19 10.87 4.73 -3.24
C MET A 19 11.66 4.30 -4.47
N VAL A 20 12.36 5.24 -5.09
CA VAL A 20 13.21 4.98 -6.26
C VAL A 20 14.35 4.01 -5.92
N SER A 21 15.06 4.26 -4.81
CA SER A 21 16.15 3.37 -4.36
C SER A 21 15.62 1.97 -4.02
N CYS A 22 14.49 1.92 -3.34
CA CYS A 22 13.81 0.67 -3.01
C CYS A 22 13.43 -0.10 -4.29
N ALA A 23 12.84 0.58 -5.28
CA ALA A 23 12.44 -0.03 -6.55
C ALA A 23 13.64 -0.60 -7.31
N TYR A 24 14.79 0.08 -7.34
CA TYR A 24 16.01 -0.47 -7.96
C TYR A 24 16.52 -1.73 -7.26
N ILE A 25 16.55 -1.75 -5.92
CA ILE A 25 16.98 -2.93 -5.15
C ILE A 25 16.06 -4.11 -5.46
N TRP A 26 14.75 -3.91 -5.43
CA TRP A 26 13.79 -4.96 -5.73
C TRP A 26 13.84 -5.40 -7.20
N SER A 27 14.07 -4.47 -8.16
CA SER A 27 14.27 -4.83 -9.56
C SER A 27 15.44 -5.79 -9.74
N TRP A 28 16.55 -5.53 -9.04
CA TRP A 28 17.69 -6.45 -9.06
C TRP A 28 17.35 -7.79 -8.38
N MET A 29 16.61 -7.81 -7.29
CA MET A 29 16.18 -9.06 -6.64
C MET A 29 15.26 -9.89 -7.51
N TYR A 30 14.41 -9.25 -8.34
CA TYR A 30 13.51 -9.88 -9.31
C TYR A 30 14.16 -10.16 -10.68
N ASP A 31 15.44 -9.84 -10.87
CA ASP A 31 16.12 -10.09 -12.13
C ASP A 31 16.06 -11.58 -12.49
N SER A 32 15.77 -11.87 -13.78
CA SER A 32 15.57 -13.23 -14.23
C SER A 32 16.82 -14.08 -14.25
N ASP A 33 17.98 -13.47 -14.48
CA ASP A 33 19.24 -14.16 -14.68
C ASP A 33 20.13 -14.17 -13.42
N SER A 34 20.25 -13.02 -12.77
CA SER A 34 21.15 -12.80 -11.63
C SER A 34 20.43 -12.49 -10.32
N GLY A 35 19.08 -12.49 -10.30
CA GLY A 35 18.28 -12.11 -9.17
C GLY A 35 18.28 -13.11 -8.03
N VAL A 36 18.18 -12.60 -6.80
CA VAL A 36 18.20 -13.39 -5.57
C VAL A 36 17.05 -14.40 -5.53
N PHE A 37 15.86 -14.04 -6.02
CA PHE A 37 14.71 -14.95 -5.99
C PHE A 37 14.91 -16.16 -6.92
N ASN A 38 15.46 -15.98 -8.10
CA ASN A 38 15.77 -17.10 -8.98
C ASN A 38 16.96 -17.92 -8.48
N ALA A 39 17.95 -17.32 -7.83
CA ALA A 39 19.00 -18.06 -7.15
C ALA A 39 18.42 -18.97 -6.04
N LEU A 40 17.46 -18.46 -5.27
CA LEU A 40 16.76 -19.26 -4.24
C LEU A 40 15.90 -20.38 -4.86
N LEU A 41 15.16 -20.10 -5.94
CA LEU A 41 14.38 -21.12 -6.64
C LEU A 41 15.28 -22.24 -7.20
N ASN A 42 16.41 -21.89 -7.81
CA ASN A 42 17.39 -22.83 -8.29
C ASN A 42 17.99 -23.71 -7.17
N ALA A 43 18.28 -23.12 -6.01
CA ALA A 43 18.74 -23.87 -4.83
C ALA A 43 17.68 -24.88 -4.33
N LEU A 44 16.39 -24.55 -4.49
CA LEU A 44 15.26 -25.43 -4.19
C LEU A 44 14.91 -26.37 -5.36
N LYS A 45 15.68 -26.39 -6.45
CA LYS A 45 15.45 -27.18 -7.67
C LYS A 45 14.10 -26.86 -8.36
N LEU A 46 13.63 -25.62 -8.20
CA LEU A 46 12.43 -25.10 -8.88
C LEU A 46 12.85 -24.35 -10.15
N SER A 47 11.94 -24.28 -11.13
CA SER A 47 12.18 -23.54 -12.38
C SER A 47 12.30 -22.04 -12.11
N PRO A 48 13.25 -21.33 -12.74
CA PRO A 48 13.33 -19.88 -12.64
C PRO A 48 12.10 -19.20 -13.25
N LEU A 49 11.69 -18.09 -12.67
CA LEU A 49 10.52 -17.31 -13.09
C LEU A 49 10.96 -16.01 -13.77
N ARG A 50 10.13 -15.51 -14.69
CA ARG A 50 10.34 -14.23 -15.36
C ARG A 50 9.56 -13.10 -14.68
N TRP A 51 9.83 -12.90 -13.38
CA TRP A 51 9.10 -12.01 -12.46
C TRP A 51 8.55 -10.72 -13.08
N LEU A 52 9.43 -9.84 -13.58
CA LEU A 52 9.07 -8.54 -14.14
C LEU A 52 8.87 -8.58 -15.66
N ASN A 53 9.29 -9.67 -16.32
CA ASN A 53 9.20 -9.85 -17.76
C ASN A 53 8.00 -10.71 -18.18
N ASP A 54 7.17 -11.12 -17.23
CA ASP A 54 5.91 -11.83 -17.44
C ASP A 54 4.75 -10.88 -17.20
N SER A 55 3.81 -10.78 -18.17
CA SER A 55 2.68 -9.84 -18.13
C SER A 55 1.73 -10.10 -16.96
N ASP A 56 1.58 -11.35 -16.55
CA ASP A 56 0.65 -11.74 -15.50
C ASP A 56 1.26 -11.56 -14.11
N MET A 57 2.60 -11.72 -13.99
CA MET A 57 3.29 -11.63 -12.71
C MET A 57 3.80 -10.23 -12.38
N ALA A 58 4.17 -9.43 -13.37
CA ALA A 58 4.83 -8.15 -13.16
C ALA A 58 4.03 -7.20 -12.25
N ILE A 59 2.70 -7.14 -12.42
CA ILE A 59 1.85 -6.27 -11.60
C ILE A 59 1.84 -6.70 -10.13
N PHE A 60 1.87 -8.01 -9.86
CA PHE A 60 1.92 -8.54 -8.48
C PHE A 60 3.28 -8.27 -7.83
N CYS A 61 4.38 -8.36 -8.59
CA CYS A 61 5.72 -8.02 -8.10
C CYS A 61 5.81 -6.55 -7.71
N VAL A 62 5.32 -5.65 -8.57
CA VAL A 62 5.26 -4.20 -8.29
C VAL A 62 4.37 -3.91 -7.07
N ALA A 63 3.19 -4.53 -7.01
CA ALA A 63 2.27 -4.37 -5.88
C ALA A 63 2.88 -4.87 -4.56
N ALA A 64 3.58 -6.02 -4.58
CA ALA A 64 4.24 -6.56 -3.39
C ALA A 64 5.28 -5.57 -2.82
N VAL A 65 6.07 -4.93 -3.67
CA VAL A 65 7.05 -3.91 -3.26
C VAL A 65 6.37 -2.68 -2.66
N ALA A 66 5.30 -2.20 -3.31
CA ALA A 66 4.54 -1.04 -2.81
C ALA A 66 3.90 -1.32 -1.44
N VAL A 67 3.30 -2.51 -1.27
CA VAL A 67 2.72 -2.95 -0.01
C VAL A 67 3.79 -3.11 1.07
N TRP A 68 4.88 -3.84 0.78
CA TRP A 68 5.97 -4.05 1.73
C TRP A 68 6.54 -2.74 2.25
N LYS A 69 6.76 -1.78 1.37
CA LYS A 69 7.31 -0.46 1.73
C LYS A 69 6.37 0.33 2.63
N SER A 70 5.08 0.31 2.37
CA SER A 70 4.09 1.12 3.09
C SER A 70 3.54 0.45 4.36
N LEU A 71 3.70 -0.87 4.48
CA LEU A 71 3.12 -1.67 5.56
C LEU A 71 3.53 -1.17 6.95
N GLY A 72 4.81 -0.83 7.15
CA GLY A 72 5.30 -0.32 8.43
C GLY A 72 4.68 0.99 8.87
N TYR A 73 4.43 1.90 7.92
CA TYR A 73 3.76 3.17 8.19
C TYR A 73 2.32 2.97 8.67
N TYR A 74 1.54 2.19 7.94
CA TYR A 74 0.15 1.92 8.31
C TYR A 74 0.04 1.12 9.61
N LEU A 75 0.94 0.19 9.84
CA LEU A 75 1.00 -0.58 11.08
C LEU A 75 1.22 0.32 12.30
N ILE A 76 2.11 1.30 12.21
CA ILE A 76 2.34 2.24 13.32
C ILE A 76 1.10 3.07 13.61
N ILE A 77 0.39 3.55 12.58
CA ILE A 77 -0.84 4.33 12.77
C ILE A 77 -1.92 3.47 13.44
N VAL A 78 -2.11 2.23 12.99
CA VAL A 78 -3.08 1.31 13.63
C VAL A 78 -2.71 1.02 15.07
N LEU A 79 -1.43 0.76 15.36
CA LEU A 79 -0.96 0.52 16.73
C LEU A 79 -1.14 1.76 17.62
N ALA A 80 -0.87 2.95 17.09
CA ALA A 80 -1.12 4.19 17.81
C ALA A 80 -2.61 4.36 18.10
N SER A 81 -3.48 4.08 17.13
CA SER A 81 -4.95 4.14 17.31
C SER A 81 -5.45 3.17 18.38
N ILE A 82 -4.90 1.94 18.43
CA ILE A 82 -5.27 0.97 19.48
C ILE A 82 -4.90 1.51 20.87
N LYS A 83 -3.78 2.24 20.99
CA LYS A 83 -3.35 2.83 22.27
C LYS A 83 -4.21 4.02 22.73
N THR A 84 -5.02 4.61 21.87
CA THR A 84 -5.96 5.69 22.26
C THR A 84 -7.21 5.16 22.94
N VAL A 85 -7.47 3.85 22.90
CA VAL A 85 -8.61 3.24 23.60
C VAL A 85 -8.41 3.38 25.11
N PRO A 86 -9.37 3.98 25.86
CA PRO A 86 -9.27 4.16 27.31
C PRO A 86 -9.07 2.85 28.04
N ARG A 87 -8.14 2.84 28.99
CA ARG A 87 -7.82 1.65 29.79
C ARG A 87 -9.02 1.17 30.61
N ASP A 88 -9.78 2.09 31.17
CA ASP A 88 -10.94 1.80 32.02
C ASP A 88 -11.96 0.91 31.28
N ILE A 89 -12.17 1.15 29.99
CA ILE A 89 -13.07 0.32 29.15
C ILE A 89 -12.50 -1.08 28.94
N LEU A 90 -11.18 -1.18 28.76
CA LEU A 90 -10.51 -2.46 28.57
C LEU A 90 -10.48 -3.29 29.86
N GLU A 91 -10.28 -2.63 31.00
CA GLU A 91 -10.29 -3.24 32.33
C GLU A 91 -11.70 -3.70 32.72
N ALA A 92 -12.73 -2.89 32.46
CA ALA A 92 -14.13 -3.29 32.67
C ALA A 92 -14.48 -4.56 31.86
N ALA A 93 -14.05 -4.62 30.59
CA ALA A 93 -14.25 -5.81 29.76
C ALA A 93 -13.49 -7.03 30.27
N GLU A 94 -12.37 -6.86 30.97
CA GLU A 94 -11.61 -7.95 31.62
C GLU A 94 -12.32 -8.45 32.88
N LEU A 95 -12.87 -7.54 33.68
CA LEU A 95 -13.69 -7.89 34.84
C LEU A 95 -14.93 -8.70 34.44
N ASP A 96 -15.54 -8.36 33.29
CA ASP A 96 -16.65 -9.12 32.69
C ASP A 96 -16.21 -10.44 32.04
N ARG A 97 -14.94 -10.83 32.16
CA ARG A 97 -14.36 -12.02 31.54
C ARG A 97 -14.65 -12.13 30.03
N THR A 98 -14.72 -10.99 29.33
CA THR A 98 -14.99 -10.96 27.89
C THR A 98 -13.83 -11.61 27.14
N PRO A 99 -14.08 -12.61 26.24
CA PRO A 99 -13.03 -13.25 25.44
C PRO A 99 -12.25 -12.22 24.60
N PRO A 100 -10.92 -12.40 24.41
CA PRO A 100 -10.08 -11.40 23.77
C PRO A 100 -10.52 -11.05 22.33
N LEU A 101 -10.98 -12.02 21.56
CA LEU A 101 -11.49 -11.81 20.22
C LEU A 101 -12.78 -10.95 20.23
N ARG A 102 -13.70 -11.22 21.17
CA ARG A 102 -14.93 -10.43 21.34
C ARG A 102 -14.63 -9.01 21.80
N LYS A 103 -13.69 -8.83 22.74
CA LYS A 103 -13.19 -7.53 23.20
C LYS A 103 -12.60 -6.74 22.03
N PHE A 104 -11.77 -7.38 21.19
CA PHE A 104 -11.21 -6.72 20.01
C PHE A 104 -12.30 -6.29 19.02
N ILE A 105 -13.21 -7.18 18.62
CA ILE A 105 -14.21 -6.90 17.58
C ILE A 105 -15.31 -5.95 18.06
N LYS A 106 -15.75 -6.06 19.33
CA LYS A 106 -16.90 -5.30 19.84
C LYS A 106 -16.53 -4.01 20.57
N ILE A 107 -15.28 -3.85 21.01
CA ILE A 107 -14.84 -2.67 21.78
C ILE A 107 -13.73 -1.96 21.00
N THR A 108 -12.58 -2.60 20.82
CA THR A 108 -11.41 -1.93 20.26
C THR A 108 -11.64 -1.49 18.81
N LEU A 109 -12.14 -2.37 17.96
CA LEU A 109 -12.32 -2.10 16.53
C LEU A 109 -13.33 -0.96 16.26
N PRO A 110 -14.51 -0.90 16.92
CA PRO A 110 -15.41 0.24 16.79
C PRO A 110 -14.80 1.55 17.28
N MET A 111 -14.04 1.53 18.38
CA MET A 111 -13.44 2.76 18.94
C MET A 111 -12.34 3.35 18.06
N ILE A 112 -11.57 2.51 17.33
CA ILE A 112 -10.56 2.97 16.39
C ILE A 112 -11.11 3.15 14.97
N SER A 113 -12.40 2.94 14.74
CA SER A 113 -13.01 2.99 13.41
C SER A 113 -12.81 4.33 12.69
N PRO A 114 -12.78 5.52 13.32
CA PRO A 114 -12.48 6.77 12.62
C PRO A 114 -11.09 6.79 12.01
N GLN A 115 -10.09 6.28 12.73
CA GLN A 115 -8.71 6.19 12.24
C GLN A 115 -8.58 5.17 11.11
N LEU A 116 -9.26 4.02 11.22
CA LEU A 116 -9.29 3.02 10.15
C LEU A 116 -9.95 3.55 8.89
N PHE A 117 -11.02 4.34 9.03
CA PHE A 117 -11.67 5.01 7.92
C PHE A 117 -10.75 6.00 7.23
N PHE A 118 -10.05 6.85 7.99
CA PHE A 118 -9.04 7.76 7.46
C PHE A 118 -7.94 7.00 6.71
N LEU A 119 -7.42 5.92 7.28
CA LEU A 119 -6.42 5.08 6.64
C LEU A 119 -6.92 4.46 5.34
N LEU A 120 -8.15 3.96 5.31
CA LEU A 120 -8.73 3.36 4.12
C LEU A 120 -8.81 4.37 2.97
N ILE A 121 -9.25 5.60 3.23
CA ILE A 121 -9.25 6.68 2.23
C ILE A 121 -7.82 6.98 1.77
N THR A 122 -6.90 7.15 2.70
CA THR A 122 -5.49 7.49 2.40
C THR A 122 -4.81 6.40 1.59
N ILE A 123 -5.01 5.12 1.93
CA ILE A 123 -4.46 3.98 1.18
C ILE A 123 -5.03 3.95 -0.23
N THR A 124 -6.35 4.14 -0.38
CA THR A 124 -6.99 4.17 -1.69
C THR A 124 -6.41 5.28 -2.57
N ILE A 125 -6.32 6.50 -2.05
CA ILE A 125 -5.74 7.64 -2.76
C ILE A 125 -4.28 7.33 -3.18
N SER A 126 -3.49 6.81 -2.26
CA SER A 126 -2.08 6.47 -2.52
C SER A 126 -1.93 5.37 -3.57
N SER A 127 -2.83 4.37 -3.58
CA SER A 127 -2.80 3.27 -4.56
C SER A 127 -3.09 3.75 -5.98
N PHE A 128 -4.03 4.69 -6.16
CA PHE A 128 -4.30 5.28 -7.48
C PHE A 128 -3.18 6.23 -7.95
N LYS A 129 -2.37 6.75 -7.04
CA LYS A 129 -1.24 7.67 -7.33
C LYS A 129 0.11 6.97 -7.42
N VAL A 130 0.14 5.64 -7.44
CA VAL A 130 1.38 4.87 -7.61
C VAL A 130 2.03 5.25 -8.93
N PHE A 131 3.30 5.67 -8.86
CA PHE A 131 4.09 6.09 -10.02
C PHE A 131 5.53 5.56 -9.97
N ASP A 132 6.30 5.93 -8.94
CA ASP A 132 7.74 5.68 -8.88
C ASP A 132 8.11 4.21 -9.02
N VAL A 133 7.43 3.33 -8.30
CA VAL A 133 7.71 1.89 -8.32
C VAL A 133 7.40 1.29 -9.70
N VAL A 134 6.29 1.65 -10.31
CA VAL A 134 5.94 1.20 -11.69
C VAL A 134 6.95 1.74 -12.68
N ARG A 135 7.28 3.03 -12.59
CA ARG A 135 8.20 3.71 -13.49
C ARG A 135 9.60 3.10 -13.47
N VAL A 136 10.11 2.78 -12.28
CA VAL A 136 11.47 2.27 -12.10
C VAL A 136 11.55 0.77 -12.39
N MET A 137 10.60 -0.03 -11.89
CA MET A 137 10.69 -1.49 -12.02
C MET A 137 10.33 -2.02 -13.40
N THR A 138 9.28 -1.47 -14.02
CA THR A 138 8.71 -2.04 -15.26
C THR A 138 8.51 -1.02 -16.37
N ASN A 139 8.52 0.28 -16.04
CA ASN A 139 8.16 1.35 -16.97
C ASN A 139 6.79 1.14 -17.66
N GLY A 140 5.85 0.49 -16.95
CA GLY A 140 4.54 0.13 -17.47
C GLY A 140 4.47 -1.21 -18.20
N GLY A 141 5.62 -1.89 -18.44
CA GLY A 141 5.71 -3.16 -19.15
C GLY A 141 5.50 -4.40 -18.28
N PRO A 142 5.62 -5.61 -18.89
CA PRO A 142 5.64 -5.85 -20.32
C PRO A 142 4.27 -5.65 -20.99
N GLY A 143 4.23 -5.20 -22.24
CA GLY A 143 2.98 -5.05 -22.99
C GLY A 143 1.93 -4.11 -22.38
N ASN A 144 2.32 -3.11 -21.57
CA ASN A 144 1.49 -2.23 -20.77
C ASN A 144 0.75 -2.92 -19.60
N SER A 145 1.13 -4.13 -19.19
CA SER A 145 0.46 -4.89 -18.13
C SER A 145 0.53 -4.22 -16.74
N THR A 146 1.53 -3.39 -16.50
CA THR A 146 1.71 -2.63 -15.25
C THR A 146 1.44 -1.14 -15.43
N ASP A 147 0.91 -0.72 -16.59
CA ASP A 147 0.64 0.70 -16.84
C ASP A 147 -0.52 1.18 -15.98
N VAL A 148 -0.29 2.21 -15.20
CA VAL A 148 -1.29 2.86 -14.36
C VAL A 148 -1.61 4.25 -14.88
N LEU A 149 -2.75 4.81 -14.45
CA LEU A 149 -3.22 6.08 -14.99
C LEU A 149 -2.21 7.23 -14.83
N VAL A 150 -1.42 7.22 -13.74
CA VAL A 150 -0.38 8.24 -13.51
C VAL A 150 0.82 8.06 -14.45
N THR A 151 1.23 6.83 -14.77
CA THR A 151 2.28 6.58 -15.76
C THR A 151 1.83 6.95 -17.17
N TYR A 152 0.55 6.70 -17.48
CA TYR A 152 -0.07 7.17 -18.73
C TYR A 152 -0.02 8.70 -18.84
N ILE A 153 -0.48 9.41 -17.79
CA ILE A 153 -0.43 10.90 -17.75
C ILE A 153 1.01 11.38 -17.97
N TYR A 154 1.97 10.82 -17.26
CA TYR A 154 3.37 11.18 -17.38
C TYR A 154 3.90 10.94 -18.81
N ARG A 155 3.60 9.80 -19.41
CA ARG A 155 4.04 9.44 -20.78
C ARG A 155 3.52 10.43 -21.80
N TYR A 156 2.25 10.80 -21.76
CA TYR A 156 1.64 11.74 -22.69
C TYR A 156 2.01 13.20 -22.43
N ALA A 157 2.23 13.57 -21.16
CA ALA A 157 2.65 14.93 -20.83
C ALA A 157 4.10 15.23 -21.23
N PHE A 158 5.02 14.25 -21.03
CA PHE A 158 6.45 14.52 -21.08
C PHE A 158 7.24 13.71 -22.11
N GLN A 159 6.71 12.59 -22.61
CA GLN A 159 7.47 11.68 -23.48
C GLN A 159 6.92 11.59 -24.91
N MET A 160 5.61 11.64 -25.12
CA MET A 160 4.99 11.49 -26.45
C MET A 160 4.67 12.86 -27.08
N ASN A 161 5.70 13.58 -27.52
CA ASN A 161 5.56 14.90 -28.20
C ASN A 161 4.63 15.86 -27.45
N ALA A 162 4.68 15.85 -26.13
CA ALA A 162 3.90 16.72 -25.24
C ALA A 162 2.39 16.80 -25.62
N LYS A 163 1.75 15.65 -25.81
CA LYS A 163 0.30 15.58 -26.06
C LYS A 163 -0.48 15.93 -24.78
N VAL A 164 -0.31 17.15 -24.31
CA VAL A 164 -0.83 17.64 -23.03
C VAL A 164 -2.34 17.47 -22.90
N GLY A 165 -3.10 17.56 -24.02
CA GLY A 165 -4.55 17.35 -24.01
C GLY A 165 -4.95 15.94 -23.52
N TYR A 166 -4.26 14.89 -23.97
CA TYR A 166 -4.52 13.52 -23.49
C TYR A 166 -4.14 13.34 -22.02
N ALA A 167 -3.01 13.92 -21.62
CA ALA A 167 -2.57 13.89 -20.23
C ALA A 167 -3.57 14.60 -19.31
N SER A 168 -4.05 15.78 -19.71
CA SER A 168 -5.05 16.54 -18.95
C SER A 168 -6.39 15.82 -18.86
N ALA A 169 -6.86 15.20 -19.96
CA ALA A 169 -8.07 14.41 -19.96
C ALA A 169 -7.95 13.22 -19.00
N ALA A 170 -6.84 12.48 -19.03
CA ALA A 170 -6.59 11.37 -18.12
C ALA A 170 -6.49 11.84 -16.65
N GLY A 171 -5.87 13.00 -16.39
CA GLY A 171 -5.83 13.62 -15.08
C GLY A 171 -7.22 14.00 -14.56
N THR A 172 -8.08 14.52 -15.42
CA THR A 172 -9.49 14.81 -15.08
C THR A 172 -10.26 13.53 -14.75
N VAL A 173 -10.07 12.46 -15.53
CA VAL A 173 -10.68 11.15 -15.23
C VAL A 173 -10.21 10.63 -13.87
N LEU A 174 -8.91 10.70 -13.57
CA LEU A 174 -8.37 10.31 -12.25
C LEU A 174 -9.04 11.10 -11.13
N LEU A 175 -9.15 12.42 -11.28
CA LEU A 175 -9.78 13.29 -10.29
C LEU A 175 -11.24 12.89 -10.05
N ILE A 176 -12.02 12.64 -11.12
CA ILE A 176 -13.42 12.22 -11.02
C ILE A 176 -13.52 10.87 -10.28
N ILE A 177 -12.69 9.88 -10.64
CA ILE A 177 -12.66 8.58 -9.96
C ILE A 177 -12.41 8.78 -8.46
N MET A 178 -11.42 9.60 -8.10
CA MET A 178 -11.06 9.85 -6.70
C MET A 178 -12.18 10.56 -5.93
N MET A 179 -12.86 11.54 -6.55
CA MET A 179 -14.01 12.20 -5.96
C MET A 179 -15.17 11.22 -5.70
N ILE A 180 -15.50 10.37 -6.68
CA ILE A 180 -16.55 9.36 -6.56
C ILE A 180 -16.22 8.38 -5.43
N LEU A 181 -15.01 7.83 -5.40
CA LEU A 181 -14.58 6.89 -4.36
C LEU A 181 -14.63 7.53 -2.97
N THR A 182 -14.12 8.74 -2.83
CA THR A 182 -14.16 9.47 -1.56
C THR A 182 -15.61 9.72 -1.12
N TYR A 183 -16.47 10.16 -2.02
CA TYR A 183 -17.90 10.35 -1.73
C TYR A 183 -18.58 9.05 -1.29
N LEU A 184 -18.30 7.93 -1.98
CA LEU A 184 -18.85 6.62 -1.63
C LEU A 184 -18.38 6.18 -0.24
N TYR A 185 -17.11 6.37 0.09
CA TYR A 185 -16.59 6.06 1.42
C TYR A 185 -17.32 6.85 2.51
N PHE A 186 -17.49 8.16 2.33
CA PHE A 186 -18.24 8.97 3.29
C PHE A 186 -19.70 8.55 3.40
N LYS A 187 -20.37 8.27 2.29
CA LYS A 187 -21.76 7.86 2.30
C LYS A 187 -22.00 6.51 2.96
N VAL A 188 -21.12 5.53 2.73
CA VAL A 188 -21.30 4.14 3.19
C VAL A 188 -20.75 3.91 4.59
N LEU A 189 -19.56 4.41 4.88
CA LEU A 189 -18.87 4.09 6.13
C LEU A 189 -19.16 5.10 7.25
N ASN A 190 -19.45 6.37 6.93
CA ASN A 190 -19.72 7.37 7.96
C ASN A 190 -20.89 6.98 8.90
N LYS A 191 -21.88 6.24 8.38
CA LYS A 191 -22.99 5.72 9.20
C LYS A 191 -22.58 4.63 10.20
N ARG A 192 -21.39 4.04 10.05
CA ARG A 192 -20.89 2.94 10.89
C ARG A 192 -19.73 3.35 11.79
N ILE A 193 -19.33 4.61 11.72
CA ILE A 193 -18.22 5.15 12.51
C ILE A 193 -18.78 5.75 13.79
N TYR A 194 -18.28 5.28 14.91
CA TYR A 194 -18.55 5.87 16.22
C TYR A 194 -17.63 7.07 16.41
N TYR A 195 -18.18 8.28 16.22
CA TYR A 195 -17.53 9.50 16.70
C TYR A 195 -17.83 9.63 18.19
N GLN A 196 -16.82 9.69 19.03
CA GLN A 196 -16.91 10.06 20.45
C GLN A 196 -17.14 11.56 20.59
#